data_550f748e26735f17d8401960d49e6b40
#
_entry.id   550f748e26735f17d8401960d49e6b40
#
_cell.length_a   1.000
_cell.length_b   1.000
_cell.length_c   1.000
_cell.angle_alpha   90.00
_cell.angle_beta   90.00
_cell.angle_gamma   90.00
#
_symmetry.space_group_name_H-M   'P 1'
#
loop_
_entity.id
_entity.type
_entity.pdbx_description
1 polymer ?
#
loop_
_entity_poly.entity_id
_entity_poly.type
_entity_poly.pdbx_seq_one_letter_code
_entity_poly.pdbx_strand_id
1 'polypeptide(L)'
;LLAKNSQAMHLFRKHALSLTFFASKLAPTKNFTKEHAMELRPWTVLLGLVLLPSLSLAAGKCERLVITGSPDAPPLLWRDPQDPTHLIGATAEVLQQVGKDLGLKIDLLYGGKRSLALDEARSGRMDILADAPLNLGELENFDYIHPALMQTDYLVWTRKDSQLAYTSVADLHGHKGAVSERARLSAEFETFASQQLSLQRLPNLTPAFQKLLLGEVDYVLAGRYSGMAMAQTLGMSDDLVAHEEPVDQPGLYLAISHNSACNDPWLRGQLAKKMTELPASGVAQAALQRNLERWKAQLQQPVGTPTQ
;
A
#
# COMPACT_ATOMS: atom_id res chain seq x y z
N LEU A 1 -9.89 51.52 -28.57
CA LEU A 1 -9.03 52.56 -27.96
C LEU A 1 -7.91 51.91 -27.20
N LEU A 2 -6.68 52.22 -27.65
CA LEU A 2 -5.38 51.81 -27.19
C LEU A 2 -5.04 52.39 -25.82
N ALA A 3 -4.21 51.64 -25.02
CA ALA A 3 -2.98 52.05 -24.35
C ALA A 3 -2.53 50.90 -23.48
N LYS A 4 -1.46 50.15 -23.81
CA LYS A 4 -0.05 50.40 -23.47
C LYS A 4 0.16 50.74 -22.00
N ASN A 5 0.74 49.78 -21.21
CA ASN A 5 1.98 50.09 -20.51
C ASN A 5 2.78 48.81 -20.26
N SER A 6 4.02 48.91 -20.75
CA SER A 6 5.15 47.99 -20.54
C SER A 6 5.98 48.50 -19.39
N GLN A 7 6.86 47.62 -18.88
CA GLN A 7 8.01 47.79 -18.02
C GLN A 7 7.86 47.31 -16.57
N ALA A 8 8.50 46.16 -16.25
CA ALA A 8 9.81 46.26 -15.62
C ALA A 8 10.51 44.87 -15.62
N MET A 9 11.51 44.78 -16.49
CA MET A 9 12.67 43.88 -16.34
C MET A 9 13.62 44.47 -15.30
N HIS A 10 14.25 43.60 -14.54
CA HIS A 10 15.47 43.66 -13.72
C HIS A 10 15.21 43.04 -12.34
N LEU A 11 15.91 42.00 -11.91
CA LEU A 11 17.34 41.85 -11.69
C LEU A 11 17.63 40.38 -11.35
N PHE A 12 18.34 39.71 -12.24
CA PHE A 12 19.10 38.50 -11.88
C PHE A 12 20.36 38.92 -11.15
N ARG A 13 20.50 38.59 -9.87
CA ARG A 13 21.75 38.73 -9.13
C ARG A 13 22.36 37.37 -8.91
N LYS A 14 23.39 37.07 -9.70
CA LYS A 14 24.29 35.95 -9.56
C LYS A 14 25.05 36.08 -8.23
N HIS A 15 24.89 35.08 -7.35
CA HIS A 15 25.86 34.85 -6.29
C HIS A 15 26.69 33.62 -6.68
N ALA A 16 27.93 33.95 -7.10
CA ALA A 16 28.99 32.97 -7.23
C ALA A 16 29.50 32.64 -5.82
N LEU A 17 29.39 31.38 -5.40
CA LEU A 17 30.04 30.88 -4.18
C LEU A 17 31.49 30.56 -4.51
N SER A 18 32.39 31.34 -3.94
CA SER A 18 33.86 31.17 -3.95
C SER A 18 34.23 29.97 -3.08
N LEU A 19 34.81 28.94 -3.69
CA LEU A 19 35.49 27.86 -3.00
C LEU A 19 36.89 28.34 -2.59
N THR A 20 37.09 28.67 -1.32
CA THR A 20 38.42 28.92 -0.75
C THR A 20 39.03 27.58 -0.33
N PHE A 21 40.08 27.21 -1.06
CA PHE A 21 41.01 26.15 -0.69
C PHE A 21 41.85 26.61 0.50
N PHE A 22 41.76 25.92 1.63
CA PHE A 22 42.75 26.06 2.71
C PHE A 22 43.96 25.19 2.41
N ALA A 23 45.02 25.80 1.95
CA ALA A 23 46.35 25.21 1.90
C ALA A 23 47.00 25.30 3.29
N SER A 24 47.16 24.18 3.97
CA SER A 24 47.93 24.11 5.20
C SER A 24 49.41 24.21 4.88
N LYS A 25 50.05 25.28 5.39
CA LYS A 25 51.49 25.47 5.37
C LYS A 25 52.18 24.47 6.28
N LEU A 26 53.03 23.62 5.70
CA LEU A 26 54.02 22.83 6.41
C LEU A 26 55.11 23.75 6.98
N ALA A 27 55.32 23.69 8.28
CA ALA A 27 56.44 24.36 8.96
C ALA A 27 57.71 23.49 8.88
N PRO A 28 58.89 24.06 8.75
CA PRO A 28 60.13 23.31 8.62
C PRO A 28 60.63 22.75 9.96
N THR A 29 60.99 21.50 9.96
CA THR A 29 61.60 20.79 11.08
C THR A 29 63.06 21.24 11.28
N LYS A 30 63.36 21.67 12.48
CA LYS A 30 64.74 21.94 12.93
C LYS A 30 65.47 20.64 13.22
N ASN A 31 66.67 20.50 12.64
CA ASN A 31 67.65 19.47 12.93
C ASN A 31 68.11 19.54 14.40
N PHE A 32 68.08 18.47 15.09
CA PHE A 32 68.81 18.26 16.31
C PHE A 32 69.61 16.93 16.18
N THR A 33 70.89 17.12 15.89
CA THR A 33 71.90 16.11 16.04
C THR A 33 72.28 16.00 17.51
N LYS A 34 72.15 14.81 18.10
CA LYS A 34 73.01 14.36 19.20
C LYS A 34 73.07 12.84 19.23
N GLU A 35 74.24 12.34 18.94
CA GLU A 35 74.69 10.97 19.11
C GLU A 35 74.58 10.54 20.58
N HIS A 36 73.94 9.47 20.86
CA HIS A 36 74.28 8.55 21.96
C HIS A 36 74.07 7.10 21.47
N ALA A 37 75.21 6.48 21.27
CA ALA A 37 75.25 5.02 21.09
C ALA A 37 74.80 4.34 22.38
N MET A 38 73.78 3.48 22.26
CA MET A 38 73.47 2.54 23.34
C MET A 38 73.04 1.23 22.73
N GLU A 39 73.69 0.21 23.24
CA GLU A 39 73.81 -1.16 22.78
C GLU A 39 72.50 -1.88 22.41
N LEU A 40 72.53 -2.55 21.29
CA LEU A 40 71.51 -3.51 20.80
C LEU A 40 71.44 -4.76 21.70
N ARG A 41 70.34 -4.92 22.38
CA ARG A 41 69.84 -6.26 22.78
C ARG A 41 68.69 -6.61 21.87
N PRO A 42 68.72 -7.72 21.14
CA PRO A 42 67.59 -8.11 20.29
C PRO A 42 66.50 -8.77 21.15
N TRP A 43 65.49 -8.00 21.55
CA TRP A 43 64.23 -8.56 21.94
C TRP A 43 63.34 -8.55 20.70
N THR A 44 63.23 -9.74 20.14
CA THR A 44 62.25 -10.11 19.14
C THR A 44 60.83 -9.97 19.74
N VAL A 45 60.25 -8.76 19.63
CA VAL A 45 58.80 -8.59 19.85
C VAL A 45 58.12 -9.12 18.62
N LEU A 46 57.65 -10.35 18.71
CA LEU A 46 56.77 -11.00 17.77
C LEU A 46 55.42 -10.23 17.83
N LEU A 47 55.27 -9.21 17.01
CA LEU A 47 54.00 -8.47 16.84
C LEU A 47 53.07 -9.40 16.03
N GLY A 48 52.40 -10.33 16.74
CA GLY A 48 51.33 -11.13 16.18
C GLY A 48 50.19 -10.19 15.75
N LEU A 49 50.17 -9.85 14.46
CA LEU A 49 49.04 -9.21 13.82
C LEU A 49 47.87 -10.21 13.82
N VAL A 50 47.06 -10.16 14.87
CA VAL A 50 45.80 -10.93 14.95
C VAL A 50 44.89 -10.30 13.90
N LEU A 51 44.90 -10.86 12.69
CA LEU A 51 43.86 -10.70 11.68
C LEU A 51 42.59 -11.32 12.25
N LEU A 52 41.83 -10.57 13.02
CA LEU A 52 40.45 -10.89 13.31
C LEU A 52 39.73 -10.88 11.98
N PRO A 53 39.18 -12.01 11.49
CA PRO A 53 38.28 -11.99 10.38
C PRO A 53 37.10 -11.13 10.83
N SER A 54 36.95 -9.96 10.22
CA SER A 54 35.70 -9.22 10.29
C SER A 54 34.63 -10.16 9.74
N LEU A 55 33.92 -10.85 10.63
CA LEU A 55 32.66 -11.48 10.30
C LEU A 55 31.74 -10.34 9.85
N SER A 56 31.86 -9.97 8.57
CA SER A 56 30.78 -9.27 7.89
C SER A 56 29.59 -10.19 8.03
N LEU A 57 28.74 -9.92 9.02
CA LEU A 57 27.37 -10.38 8.98
C LEU A 57 26.82 -9.77 7.67
N ALA A 58 26.99 -10.51 6.57
CA ALA A 58 26.17 -10.29 5.41
C ALA A 58 24.75 -10.38 5.95
N ALA A 59 24.04 -9.27 6.01
CA ALA A 59 22.61 -9.27 6.29
C ALA A 59 22.02 -10.28 5.31
N GLY A 60 21.70 -11.48 5.82
CA GLY A 60 21.20 -12.57 5.00
C GLY A 60 19.98 -12.05 4.25
N LYS A 61 19.86 -12.37 2.96
CA LYS A 61 18.63 -12.09 2.22
C LYS A 61 17.48 -12.63 3.05
N CYS A 62 16.43 -11.82 3.18
CA CYS A 62 15.22 -12.24 3.88
C CYS A 62 14.69 -13.50 3.19
N GLU A 63 14.47 -14.57 3.94
CA GLU A 63 13.98 -15.86 3.43
C GLU A 63 12.46 -16.01 3.63
N ARG A 64 11.92 -15.20 4.54
CA ARG A 64 10.52 -15.23 4.95
C ARG A 64 9.98 -13.82 5.10
N LEU A 65 8.78 -13.59 4.57
CA LEU A 65 8.02 -12.34 4.75
C LEU A 65 6.73 -12.63 5.51
N VAL A 66 6.49 -11.87 6.55
CA VAL A 66 5.22 -11.88 7.30
C VAL A 66 4.38 -10.73 6.80
N ILE A 67 3.26 -11.05 6.20
CA ILE A 67 2.39 -10.10 5.50
C ILE A 67 1.04 -10.06 6.19
N THR A 68 0.44 -8.89 6.30
CA THR A 68 -0.92 -8.69 6.78
C THR A 68 -1.71 -7.79 5.83
N GLY A 69 -2.99 -7.58 6.12
CA GLY A 69 -3.88 -6.73 5.34
C GLY A 69 -5.28 -6.66 5.92
N SER A 70 -6.23 -6.20 5.15
CA SER A 70 -7.62 -6.10 5.58
C SER A 70 -8.28 -7.48 5.67
N PRO A 71 -8.86 -7.82 6.83
CA PRO A 71 -9.44 -9.14 7.02
C PRO A 71 -10.90 -9.27 6.50
N ASP A 72 -11.43 -8.19 5.92
CA ASP A 72 -12.86 -8.04 5.59
C ASP A 72 -13.09 -7.48 4.17
N ALA A 73 -12.20 -7.83 3.24
CA ALA A 73 -12.27 -7.40 1.84
C ALA A 73 -12.32 -8.57 0.83
N PRO A 74 -13.25 -9.57 0.99
CA PRO A 74 -13.40 -10.64 0.01
C PRO A 74 -13.85 -10.05 -1.34
N PRO A 75 -13.49 -10.65 -2.47
CA PRO A 75 -12.64 -11.84 -2.66
C PRO A 75 -11.15 -11.51 -2.73
N LEU A 76 -10.75 -10.26 -2.43
CA LEU A 76 -9.37 -9.80 -2.52
C LEU A 76 -8.53 -10.35 -1.36
N LEU A 77 -8.96 -10.05 -0.13
CA LEU A 77 -8.28 -10.50 1.07
C LEU A 77 -9.29 -10.60 2.23
N TRP A 78 -9.36 -11.75 2.90
CA TRP A 78 -10.21 -11.91 4.08
C TRP A 78 -9.68 -12.98 5.03
N ARG A 79 -10.19 -12.97 6.25
CA ARG A 79 -9.81 -13.94 7.27
C ARG A 79 -10.30 -15.33 6.89
N ASP A 80 -9.42 -16.33 6.99
CA ASP A 80 -9.79 -17.71 6.70
C ASP A 80 -10.77 -18.25 7.77
N PRO A 81 -11.98 -18.70 7.39
CA PRO A 81 -12.90 -19.29 8.36
C PRO A 81 -12.40 -20.62 8.95
N GLN A 82 -11.51 -21.34 8.25
CA GLN A 82 -10.97 -22.64 8.67
C GLN A 82 -9.71 -22.47 9.51
N ASP A 83 -8.90 -21.46 9.24
CA ASP A 83 -7.74 -21.07 10.04
C ASP A 83 -7.77 -19.58 10.33
N PRO A 84 -8.42 -19.16 11.43
CA PRO A 84 -8.60 -17.76 11.76
C PRO A 84 -7.33 -16.97 12.03
N THR A 85 -6.17 -17.60 12.02
CA THR A 85 -4.86 -16.94 12.16
C THR A 85 -4.29 -16.46 10.83
N HIS A 86 -4.87 -16.91 9.70
CA HIS A 86 -4.42 -16.60 8.36
C HIS A 86 -5.41 -15.74 7.57
N LEU A 87 -4.87 -15.09 6.54
CA LEU A 87 -5.64 -14.40 5.51
C LEU A 87 -5.59 -15.19 4.20
N ILE A 88 -6.72 -15.22 3.50
CA ILE A 88 -6.90 -15.86 2.20
C ILE A 88 -7.48 -14.87 1.20
N GLY A 89 -7.46 -15.20 -0.07
CA GLY A 89 -8.01 -14.37 -1.14
C GLY A 89 -7.11 -14.25 -2.35
N ALA A 90 -7.56 -13.49 -3.33
CA ALA A 90 -6.81 -13.27 -4.56
C ALA A 90 -5.42 -12.67 -4.30
N THR A 91 -5.35 -11.68 -3.41
CA THR A 91 -4.09 -11.07 -2.97
C THR A 91 -3.16 -12.12 -2.35
N ALA A 92 -3.71 -13.02 -1.51
CA ALA A 92 -2.93 -14.08 -0.88
C ALA A 92 -2.34 -15.04 -1.93
N GLU A 93 -3.15 -15.50 -2.88
CA GLU A 93 -2.68 -16.40 -3.95
C GLU A 93 -1.58 -15.74 -4.82
N VAL A 94 -1.78 -14.48 -5.20
CA VAL A 94 -0.77 -13.74 -5.97
C VAL A 94 0.54 -13.62 -5.20
N LEU A 95 0.49 -13.27 -3.92
CA LEU A 95 1.69 -13.13 -3.09
C LEU A 95 2.40 -14.47 -2.85
N GLN A 96 1.65 -15.56 -2.68
CA GLN A 96 2.23 -16.91 -2.61
C GLN A 96 2.98 -17.26 -3.90
N GLN A 97 2.42 -16.91 -5.07
CA GLN A 97 3.11 -17.13 -6.34
C GLN A 97 4.36 -16.26 -6.47
N VAL A 98 4.27 -14.97 -6.10
CA VAL A 98 5.44 -14.06 -6.08
C VAL A 98 6.54 -14.57 -5.16
N GLY A 99 6.17 -15.03 -3.96
CA GLY A 99 7.11 -15.63 -3.01
C GLY A 99 7.81 -16.84 -3.60
N LYS A 100 7.05 -17.75 -4.22
CA LYS A 100 7.58 -18.94 -4.90
C LYS A 100 8.58 -18.57 -6.01
N ASP A 101 8.25 -17.57 -6.82
CA ASP A 101 9.11 -17.10 -7.91
C ASP A 101 10.43 -16.48 -7.39
N LEU A 102 10.39 -15.86 -6.22
CA LEU A 102 11.54 -15.19 -5.61
C LEU A 102 12.32 -16.10 -4.63
N GLY A 103 11.84 -17.32 -4.38
CA GLY A 103 12.40 -18.22 -3.36
C GLY A 103 12.17 -17.73 -1.93
N LEU A 104 11.09 -17.00 -1.69
CA LEU A 104 10.71 -16.45 -0.39
C LEU A 104 9.52 -17.21 0.18
N LYS A 105 9.57 -17.51 1.48
CA LYS A 105 8.39 -17.98 2.19
C LYS A 105 7.47 -16.80 2.51
N ILE A 106 6.20 -16.90 2.12
CA ILE A 106 5.19 -15.88 2.41
C ILE A 106 4.21 -16.43 3.45
N ASP A 107 4.10 -15.74 4.58
CA ASP A 107 3.11 -16.03 5.62
C ASP A 107 2.12 -14.85 5.68
N LEU A 108 0.88 -15.08 5.22
CA LEU A 108 -0.19 -14.08 5.32
C LEU A 108 -0.98 -14.29 6.60
N LEU A 109 -0.74 -13.43 7.58
CA LEU A 109 -1.29 -13.57 8.92
C LEU A 109 -2.37 -12.53 9.20
N TYR A 110 -3.37 -12.94 9.97
CA TYR A 110 -4.36 -12.04 10.51
C TYR A 110 -3.76 -11.17 11.61
N GLY A 111 -3.48 -9.92 11.31
CA GLY A 111 -2.94 -8.91 12.24
C GLY A 111 -3.99 -8.19 13.10
N GLY A 112 -5.24 -8.71 13.15
CA GLY A 112 -6.34 -8.04 13.84
C GLY A 112 -7.23 -7.22 12.92
N LYS A 113 -8.08 -6.36 13.49
CA LYS A 113 -8.84 -5.37 12.71
C LYS A 113 -7.87 -4.44 11.98
N ARG A 114 -8.34 -3.79 10.92
CA ARG A 114 -7.51 -2.97 10.03
C ARG A 114 -6.55 -2.00 10.76
N SER A 115 -7.03 -1.27 11.78
CA SER A 115 -6.17 -0.35 12.53
C SER A 115 -5.02 -1.08 13.23
N LEU A 116 -5.31 -2.24 13.83
CA LEU A 116 -4.29 -3.05 14.49
C LEU A 116 -3.31 -3.65 13.48
N ALA A 117 -3.81 -4.17 12.34
CA ALA A 117 -2.95 -4.67 11.27
C ALA A 117 -1.99 -3.58 10.74
N LEU A 118 -2.47 -2.33 10.63
CA LEU A 118 -1.64 -1.19 10.26
C LEU A 118 -0.57 -0.90 11.32
N ASP A 119 -0.92 -0.94 12.63
CA ASP A 119 0.04 -0.70 13.71
C ASP A 119 1.06 -1.84 13.83
N GLU A 120 0.66 -3.11 13.59
CA GLU A 120 1.57 -4.25 13.49
C GLU A 120 2.57 -4.07 12.35
N ALA A 121 2.10 -3.61 11.19
CA ALA A 121 2.97 -3.32 10.05
C ALA A 121 3.88 -2.11 10.31
N ARG A 122 3.37 -0.99 10.85
CA ARG A 122 4.19 0.17 11.21
C ARG A 122 5.33 -0.18 12.18
N SER A 123 5.07 -1.09 13.12
CA SER A 123 6.09 -1.52 14.07
C SER A 123 7.15 -2.47 13.51
N GLY A 124 6.96 -2.99 12.28
CA GLY A 124 7.83 -3.98 11.67
C GLY A 124 7.61 -5.41 12.16
N ARG A 125 6.60 -5.67 13.03
CA ARG A 125 6.21 -7.05 13.40
C ARG A 125 5.58 -7.79 12.22
N MET A 126 4.92 -7.07 11.34
CA MET A 126 4.55 -7.52 10.00
C MET A 126 5.39 -6.74 8.99
N ASP A 127 6.00 -7.44 8.05
CA ASP A 127 6.91 -6.82 7.08
C ASP A 127 6.18 -5.96 6.06
N ILE A 128 5.00 -6.42 5.62
CA ILE A 128 4.25 -5.82 4.51
C ILE A 128 2.76 -5.73 4.87
N LEU A 129 2.16 -4.59 4.52
CA LEU A 129 0.71 -4.43 4.40
C LEU A 129 0.33 -4.65 2.93
N ALA A 130 -0.48 -5.70 2.65
CA ALA A 130 -0.68 -6.21 1.29
C ALA A 130 -1.72 -5.45 0.45
N ASP A 131 -2.58 -4.66 1.07
CA ASP A 131 -3.71 -3.98 0.42
C ASP A 131 -3.79 -2.49 0.79
N ALA A 132 -2.61 -1.86 0.90
CA ALA A 132 -2.51 -0.47 1.27
C ALA A 132 -2.97 0.46 0.14
N PRO A 133 -3.99 1.31 0.34
CA PRO A 133 -4.19 2.45 -0.54
C PRO A 133 -3.03 3.43 -0.34
N LEU A 134 -2.61 4.10 -1.42
CA LEU A 134 -1.57 5.12 -1.31
C LEU A 134 -2.06 6.25 -0.40
N ASN A 135 -1.33 6.49 0.67
CA ASN A 135 -1.62 7.55 1.64
C ASN A 135 -0.32 8.33 1.93
N LEU A 136 -0.33 9.62 1.62
CA LEU A 136 0.84 10.47 1.80
C LEU A 136 1.30 10.56 3.26
N GLY A 137 0.38 10.50 4.23
CA GLY A 137 0.70 10.47 5.66
C GLY A 137 1.39 9.18 6.12
N GLU A 138 1.30 8.11 5.33
CA GLU A 138 1.95 6.83 5.65
C GLU A 138 3.32 6.66 4.99
N LEU A 139 3.74 7.58 4.14
CA LEU A 139 5.08 7.54 3.52
C LEU A 139 6.23 7.67 4.54
N GLU A 140 5.93 8.17 5.75
CA GLU A 140 6.90 8.19 6.86
C GLU A 140 7.12 6.81 7.48
N ASN A 141 6.21 5.85 7.24
CA ASN A 141 6.22 4.51 7.84
C ASN A 141 6.50 3.41 6.83
N PHE A 142 6.20 3.65 5.53
CA PHE A 142 6.21 2.61 4.51
C PHE A 142 6.83 3.05 3.19
N ASP A 143 7.55 2.12 2.56
CA ASP A 143 7.88 2.16 1.13
C ASP A 143 6.77 1.48 0.33
N TYR A 144 6.07 2.23 -0.53
CA TYR A 144 5.04 1.69 -1.41
C TYR A 144 5.66 1.10 -2.67
N ILE A 145 5.36 -0.15 -2.96
CA ILE A 145 5.84 -0.85 -4.16
C ILE A 145 4.92 -0.53 -5.33
N HIS A 146 5.49 0.04 -6.38
CA HIS A 146 4.80 0.36 -7.62
C HIS A 146 5.16 -0.63 -8.74
N PRO A 147 4.20 -0.91 -9.67
CA PRO A 147 2.80 -0.47 -9.65
C PRO A 147 1.96 -1.17 -8.59
N ALA A 148 0.67 -0.79 -8.45
CA ALA A 148 -0.26 -1.42 -7.53
C ALA A 148 -0.38 -2.93 -7.82
N LEU A 149 -0.55 -3.72 -6.76
CA LEU A 149 -0.81 -5.16 -6.84
C LEU A 149 -2.15 -5.45 -7.53
N MET A 150 -3.18 -4.69 -7.17
CA MET A 150 -4.54 -4.77 -7.70
C MET A 150 -5.18 -3.38 -7.70
N GLN A 151 -6.31 -3.27 -8.39
CA GLN A 151 -7.20 -2.11 -8.34
C GLN A 151 -8.57 -2.54 -7.78
N THR A 152 -9.27 -1.61 -7.17
CA THR A 152 -10.61 -1.82 -6.65
C THR A 152 -11.56 -0.84 -7.33
N ASP A 153 -12.51 -1.35 -8.12
CA ASP A 153 -13.53 -0.52 -8.73
C ASP A 153 -14.52 -0.05 -7.68
N TYR A 154 -14.69 1.26 -7.56
CA TYR A 154 -15.83 1.86 -6.89
C TYR A 154 -16.91 2.19 -7.90
N LEU A 155 -18.08 1.62 -7.71
CA LEU A 155 -19.22 1.71 -8.62
C LEU A 155 -20.33 2.57 -8.03
N VAL A 156 -21.15 3.10 -8.93
CA VAL A 156 -22.44 3.68 -8.59
C VAL A 156 -23.46 2.54 -8.46
N TRP A 157 -24.11 2.48 -7.31
CA TRP A 157 -25.21 1.58 -7.02
C TRP A 157 -26.50 2.37 -6.96
N THR A 158 -27.50 1.96 -7.72
CA THR A 158 -28.83 2.59 -7.73
C THR A 158 -29.90 1.54 -7.44
N ARG A 159 -31.13 2.00 -7.13
CA ARG A 159 -32.28 1.12 -7.20
C ARG A 159 -32.55 0.70 -8.65
N LYS A 160 -33.13 -0.45 -8.83
CA LYS A 160 -33.49 -0.99 -10.15
C LYS A 160 -34.50 -0.11 -10.88
N ASP A 161 -35.38 0.56 -10.16
CA ASP A 161 -36.39 1.48 -10.67
C ASP A 161 -35.91 2.96 -10.75
N SER A 162 -34.61 3.19 -10.50
CA SER A 162 -34.02 4.53 -10.54
C SER A 162 -34.10 5.16 -11.92
N GLN A 163 -34.38 6.46 -11.96
CA GLN A 163 -34.34 7.27 -13.18
C GLN A 163 -32.95 7.86 -13.43
N LEU A 164 -31.97 7.64 -12.54
CA LEU A 164 -30.60 8.11 -12.71
C LEU A 164 -29.92 7.31 -13.82
N ALA A 165 -29.72 7.95 -14.97
CA ALA A 165 -28.94 7.40 -16.06
C ALA A 165 -27.48 7.74 -15.85
N TYR A 166 -26.71 6.78 -15.32
CA TYR A 166 -25.29 6.98 -15.04
C TYR A 166 -24.42 6.46 -16.21
N THR A 167 -23.59 7.33 -16.76
CA THR A 167 -22.57 7.03 -17.77
C THR A 167 -21.20 7.61 -17.39
N SER A 168 -21.21 8.64 -16.53
CA SER A 168 -19.99 9.31 -16.07
C SER A 168 -20.22 9.97 -14.72
N VAL A 169 -19.13 10.32 -14.04
CA VAL A 169 -19.18 10.99 -12.73
C VAL A 169 -19.96 12.32 -12.78
N ALA A 170 -20.00 12.98 -13.94
CA ALA A 170 -20.75 14.22 -14.12
C ALA A 170 -22.27 14.03 -13.93
N ASP A 171 -22.80 12.85 -14.21
CA ASP A 171 -24.23 12.55 -14.08
C ASP A 171 -24.69 12.49 -12.61
N LEU A 172 -23.74 12.46 -11.67
CA LEU A 172 -24.04 12.46 -10.23
C LEU A 172 -24.30 13.87 -9.67
N HIS A 173 -24.05 14.91 -10.47
CA HIS A 173 -24.29 16.29 -10.03
C HIS A 173 -25.80 16.53 -9.77
N GLY A 174 -26.07 17.13 -8.62
CA GLY A 174 -27.46 17.44 -8.22
C GLY A 174 -28.22 16.27 -7.60
N HIS A 175 -27.64 15.06 -7.63
CA HIS A 175 -28.19 13.87 -6.98
C HIS A 175 -27.62 13.69 -5.56
N LYS A 176 -28.43 13.10 -4.68
CA LYS A 176 -28.01 12.78 -3.32
C LYS A 176 -27.35 11.42 -3.30
N GLY A 177 -26.07 11.38 -2.95
CA GLY A 177 -25.34 10.13 -2.81
C GLY A 177 -25.07 9.75 -1.36
N ALA A 178 -24.72 8.47 -1.14
CA ALA A 178 -24.16 8.02 0.12
C ALA A 178 -22.89 7.20 -0.11
N VAL A 179 -22.00 7.23 0.88
CA VAL A 179 -20.76 6.47 0.87
C VAL A 179 -20.42 6.03 2.30
N SER A 180 -19.78 4.88 2.44
CA SER A 180 -19.29 4.41 3.74
C SER A 180 -18.08 5.26 4.19
N GLU A 181 -18.02 5.62 5.49
CA GLU A 181 -16.81 6.20 6.09
C GLU A 181 -15.57 5.29 5.98
N ARG A 182 -15.82 3.98 5.74
CA ARG A 182 -14.77 2.97 5.53
C ARG A 182 -14.35 2.84 4.06
N ALA A 183 -14.97 3.61 3.15
CA ALA A 183 -14.57 3.62 1.75
C ALA A 183 -13.11 4.07 1.61
N ARG A 184 -12.42 3.51 0.62
CA ARG A 184 -11.01 3.80 0.34
C ARG A 184 -10.91 4.40 -1.05
N LEU A 185 -11.51 5.55 -1.19
CA LEU A 185 -11.45 6.31 -2.43
C LEU A 185 -10.06 6.94 -2.59
N SER A 186 -9.67 7.20 -3.83
CA SER A 186 -8.44 7.92 -4.12
C SER A 186 -8.50 9.35 -3.59
N ALA A 187 -7.37 9.94 -3.22
CA ALA A 187 -7.30 11.33 -2.76
C ALA A 187 -7.81 12.32 -3.83
N GLU A 188 -7.60 11.98 -5.10
CA GLU A 188 -8.11 12.76 -6.24
C GLU A 188 -9.64 12.74 -6.26
N PHE A 189 -10.25 11.55 -6.19
CA PHE A 189 -11.70 11.43 -6.18
C PHE A 189 -12.32 12.04 -4.92
N GLU A 190 -11.70 11.90 -3.73
CA GLU A 190 -12.17 12.54 -2.49
C GLU A 190 -12.22 14.07 -2.64
N THR A 191 -11.18 14.64 -3.25
CA THR A 191 -11.13 16.09 -3.51
C THR A 191 -12.27 16.51 -4.47
N PHE A 192 -12.43 15.81 -5.58
CA PHE A 192 -13.50 16.03 -6.53
C PHE A 192 -14.89 15.91 -5.86
N ALA A 193 -15.12 14.80 -5.16
CA ALA A 193 -16.39 14.50 -4.53
C ALA A 193 -16.79 15.56 -3.48
N SER A 194 -15.83 16.03 -2.70
CA SER A 194 -16.06 17.07 -1.69
C SER A 194 -16.49 18.42 -2.29
N GLN A 195 -16.10 18.71 -3.53
CA GLN A 195 -16.39 19.97 -4.21
C GLN A 195 -17.64 19.90 -5.11
N GLN A 196 -17.92 18.72 -5.67
CA GLN A 196 -18.86 18.57 -6.78
C GLN A 196 -20.06 17.67 -6.47
N LEU A 197 -19.96 16.80 -5.45
CA LEU A 197 -21.00 15.83 -5.17
C LEU A 197 -21.67 16.08 -3.80
N SER A 198 -22.95 15.75 -3.71
CA SER A 198 -23.69 15.76 -2.45
C SER A 198 -23.63 14.36 -1.82
N LEU A 199 -22.52 14.02 -1.13
CA LEU A 199 -22.30 12.72 -0.53
C LEU A 199 -22.53 12.74 0.98
N GLN A 200 -23.48 11.92 1.45
CA GLN A 200 -23.64 11.60 2.87
C GLN A 200 -22.69 10.49 3.26
N ARG A 201 -21.82 10.74 4.26
CA ARG A 201 -20.97 9.70 4.84
C ARG A 201 -21.69 8.95 5.94
N LEU A 202 -21.68 7.63 5.87
CA LEU A 202 -22.38 6.74 6.78
C LEU A 202 -21.38 5.71 7.37
N PRO A 203 -21.60 5.20 8.59
CA PRO A 203 -20.63 4.35 9.27
C PRO A 203 -20.21 3.10 8.49
N ASN A 204 -21.13 2.56 7.68
CA ASN A 204 -20.87 1.38 6.81
C ASN A 204 -21.90 1.30 5.67
N LEU A 205 -21.81 0.26 4.82
CA LEU A 205 -22.69 0.08 3.67
C LEU A 205 -24.13 -0.30 4.02
N THR A 206 -24.39 -0.90 5.19
CA THR A 206 -25.74 -1.30 5.59
C THR A 206 -26.72 -0.13 5.60
N PRO A 207 -26.50 0.96 6.40
CA PRO A 207 -27.40 2.11 6.36
C PRO A 207 -27.37 2.84 5.01
N ALA A 208 -26.27 2.76 4.24
CA ALA A 208 -26.22 3.38 2.91
C ALA A 208 -27.20 2.71 1.95
N PHE A 209 -27.20 1.36 1.86
CA PHE A 209 -28.13 0.63 1.01
C PHE A 209 -29.57 0.69 1.51
N GLN A 210 -29.79 0.71 2.83
CA GLN A 210 -31.14 0.94 3.38
C GLN A 210 -31.70 2.29 2.95
N LYS A 211 -30.92 3.38 3.05
CA LYS A 211 -31.33 4.70 2.59
C LYS A 211 -31.59 4.75 1.07
N LEU A 212 -30.79 4.01 0.29
CA LEU A 212 -30.98 3.89 -1.15
C LEU A 212 -32.34 3.26 -1.46
N LEU A 213 -32.70 2.17 -0.82
CA LEU A 213 -33.99 1.50 -1.02
C LEU A 213 -35.17 2.37 -0.56
N LEU A 214 -35.01 3.11 0.52
CA LEU A 214 -36.04 4.05 1.00
C LEU A 214 -36.18 5.31 0.13
N GLY A 215 -35.28 5.50 -0.87
CA GLY A 215 -35.30 6.68 -1.71
C GLY A 215 -34.81 7.96 -1.00
N GLU A 216 -34.13 7.82 0.14
CA GLU A 216 -33.55 8.96 0.85
C GLU A 216 -32.27 9.47 0.17
N VAL A 217 -31.60 8.58 -0.60
CA VAL A 217 -30.49 8.89 -1.50
C VAL A 217 -30.76 8.28 -2.87
N ASP A 218 -30.20 8.89 -3.91
CA ASP A 218 -30.38 8.48 -5.31
C ASP A 218 -29.38 7.36 -5.70
N TYR A 219 -28.19 7.39 -5.09
CA TYR A 219 -27.13 6.44 -5.35
C TYR A 219 -26.25 6.19 -4.13
N VAL A 220 -25.53 5.05 -4.16
CA VAL A 220 -24.47 4.71 -3.20
C VAL A 220 -23.18 4.45 -3.94
N LEU A 221 -22.06 5.00 -3.44
CA LEU A 221 -20.73 4.65 -3.89
C LEU A 221 -20.21 3.48 -3.05
N ALA A 222 -19.96 2.34 -3.69
CA ALA A 222 -19.42 1.16 -3.02
C ALA A 222 -18.48 0.40 -3.95
N GLY A 223 -17.46 -0.22 -3.37
CA GLY A 223 -16.60 -1.13 -4.10
C GLY A 223 -17.41 -2.26 -4.74
N ARG A 224 -17.07 -2.66 -5.97
CA ARG A 224 -17.77 -3.72 -6.73
C ARG A 224 -18.12 -4.91 -5.85
N TYR A 225 -17.14 -5.52 -5.23
CA TYR A 225 -17.32 -6.75 -4.44
C TYR A 225 -17.94 -6.53 -3.08
N SER A 226 -17.56 -5.44 -2.39
CA SER A 226 -18.17 -5.10 -1.09
C SER A 226 -19.65 -4.72 -1.23
N GLY A 227 -20.01 -4.05 -2.33
CA GLY A 227 -21.39 -3.75 -2.67
C GLY A 227 -22.19 -5.04 -2.96
N MET A 228 -21.65 -5.93 -3.79
CA MET A 228 -22.27 -7.24 -4.07
C MET A 228 -22.50 -8.04 -2.79
N ALA A 229 -21.46 -8.13 -1.93
CA ALA A 229 -21.56 -8.83 -0.65
C ALA A 229 -22.67 -8.27 0.24
N MET A 230 -22.70 -6.97 0.36
CA MET A 230 -23.68 -6.30 1.21
C MET A 230 -25.09 -6.46 0.65
N ALA A 231 -25.29 -6.28 -0.66
CA ALA A 231 -26.57 -6.48 -1.32
C ALA A 231 -27.09 -7.92 -1.09
N GLN A 232 -26.22 -8.93 -1.23
CA GLN A 232 -26.58 -10.32 -0.96
C GLN A 232 -26.91 -10.56 0.52
N THR A 233 -26.09 -10.06 1.43
CA THR A 233 -26.29 -10.22 2.89
C THR A 233 -27.60 -9.61 3.36
N LEU A 234 -28.01 -8.49 2.75
CA LEU A 234 -29.27 -7.80 3.06
C LEU A 234 -30.47 -8.34 2.28
N GLY A 235 -30.28 -9.31 1.38
CA GLY A 235 -31.34 -9.83 0.51
C GLY A 235 -31.83 -8.83 -0.53
N MET A 236 -31.02 -7.87 -0.95
CA MET A 236 -31.35 -6.74 -1.81
C MET A 236 -30.78 -6.86 -3.23
N SER A 237 -30.20 -8.01 -3.58
CA SER A 237 -29.50 -8.18 -4.87
C SER A 237 -30.40 -7.95 -6.08
N ASP A 238 -31.68 -8.27 -5.97
CA ASP A 238 -32.64 -8.09 -7.07
C ASP A 238 -33.21 -6.65 -7.18
N ASP A 239 -33.01 -5.85 -6.13
CA ASP A 239 -33.55 -4.48 -6.03
C ASP A 239 -32.51 -3.41 -6.41
N LEU A 240 -31.26 -3.81 -6.52
CA LEU A 240 -30.12 -2.92 -6.77
C LEU A 240 -29.45 -3.20 -8.11
N VAL A 241 -28.90 -2.15 -8.71
CA VAL A 241 -28.09 -2.21 -9.93
C VAL A 241 -26.72 -1.56 -9.64
N ALA A 242 -25.67 -2.30 -9.95
CA ALA A 242 -24.31 -1.75 -10.02
C ALA A 242 -24.05 -1.30 -11.45
N HIS A 243 -23.71 -0.05 -11.64
CA HIS A 243 -23.29 0.46 -12.95
C HIS A 243 -21.84 0.05 -13.22
N GLU A 244 -21.54 -0.42 -14.43
CA GLU A 244 -20.23 -1.02 -14.75
C GLU A 244 -19.10 0.01 -14.85
N GLU A 245 -19.40 1.24 -15.24
CA GLU A 245 -18.38 2.31 -15.31
C GLU A 245 -17.99 2.76 -13.89
N PRO A 246 -16.73 2.59 -13.48
CA PRO A 246 -16.31 2.98 -12.14
C PRO A 246 -16.15 4.49 -11.99
N VAL A 247 -16.53 5.01 -10.82
CA VAL A 247 -16.28 6.41 -10.45
C VAL A 247 -14.84 6.63 -10.00
N ASP A 248 -14.20 5.57 -9.45
CA ASP A 248 -12.85 5.60 -8.91
C ASP A 248 -12.24 4.20 -8.93
N GLN A 249 -10.94 4.12 -9.16
CA GLN A 249 -10.20 2.85 -9.22
C GLN A 249 -8.90 2.93 -8.40
N PRO A 250 -9.00 3.09 -7.08
CA PRO A 250 -7.81 3.18 -6.24
C PRO A 250 -6.96 1.92 -6.32
N GLY A 251 -5.65 2.14 -6.43
CA GLY A 251 -4.68 1.05 -6.37
C GLY A 251 -4.54 0.50 -4.96
N LEU A 252 -4.38 -0.82 -4.87
CA LEU A 252 -3.98 -1.52 -3.66
C LEU A 252 -2.51 -1.90 -3.80
N TYR A 253 -1.67 -1.34 -2.96
CA TYR A 253 -0.21 -1.48 -3.02
C TYR A 253 0.31 -2.43 -1.96
N LEU A 254 1.49 -2.96 -2.21
CA LEU A 254 2.32 -3.53 -1.16
C LEU A 254 3.05 -2.38 -0.47
N ALA A 255 2.85 -2.22 0.82
CA ALA A 255 3.55 -1.22 1.62
C ALA A 255 4.49 -1.94 2.58
N ILE A 256 5.81 -1.81 2.35
CA ILE A 256 6.86 -2.41 3.18
C ILE A 256 7.15 -1.47 4.33
N SER A 257 7.11 -1.99 5.56
CA SER A 257 7.44 -1.21 6.74
C SER A 257 8.90 -0.76 6.75
N HIS A 258 9.13 0.51 7.07
CA HIS A 258 10.49 1.02 7.31
C HIS A 258 11.18 0.31 8.48
N ASN A 259 10.41 -0.22 9.43
CA ASN A 259 10.89 -0.96 10.60
C ASN A 259 11.04 -2.47 10.35
N SER A 260 10.70 -2.97 9.16
CA SER A 260 10.91 -4.37 8.81
C SER A 260 12.39 -4.68 8.61
N ALA A 261 12.86 -5.75 9.23
CA ALA A 261 14.22 -6.27 9.00
C ALA A 261 14.42 -6.76 7.55
N CYS A 262 13.33 -7.02 6.82
CA CYS A 262 13.34 -7.44 5.42
C CYS A 262 13.32 -6.26 4.44
N ASN A 263 13.18 -5.02 4.90
CA ASN A 263 13.13 -3.86 4.02
C ASN A 263 14.51 -3.49 3.47
N ASP A 264 14.90 -4.11 2.38
CA ASP A 264 16.15 -3.82 1.67
C ASP A 264 15.92 -3.44 0.20
N PRO A 265 16.88 -2.75 -0.46
CA PRO A 265 16.72 -2.31 -1.85
C PRO A 265 16.53 -3.44 -2.84
N TRP A 266 17.12 -4.63 -2.60
CA TRP A 266 16.97 -5.77 -3.48
C TRP A 266 15.52 -6.28 -3.46
N LEU A 267 14.96 -6.48 -2.25
CA LEU A 267 13.58 -6.95 -2.09
C LEU A 267 12.59 -5.98 -2.74
N ARG A 268 12.73 -4.67 -2.46
CA ARG A 268 11.86 -3.65 -3.11
C ARG A 268 11.93 -3.73 -4.64
N GLY A 269 13.15 -3.86 -5.19
CA GLY A 269 13.35 -4.00 -6.63
C GLY A 269 12.72 -5.26 -7.20
N GLN A 270 12.84 -6.40 -6.52
CA GLN A 270 12.24 -7.65 -6.97
C GLN A 270 10.70 -7.60 -6.91
N LEU A 271 10.15 -7.07 -5.83
CA LEU A 271 8.70 -6.89 -5.71
C LEU A 271 8.17 -5.93 -6.78
N ALA A 272 8.81 -4.78 -7.00
CA ALA A 272 8.41 -3.84 -8.05
C ALA A 272 8.46 -4.48 -9.45
N LYS A 273 9.50 -5.27 -9.75
CA LYS A 273 9.57 -6.06 -10.98
C LYS A 273 8.39 -7.01 -11.11
N LYS A 274 8.08 -7.78 -10.05
CA LYS A 274 6.95 -8.72 -10.06
C LYS A 274 5.60 -8.01 -10.23
N MET A 275 5.39 -6.88 -9.56
CA MET A 275 4.17 -6.07 -9.75
C MET A 275 4.04 -5.54 -11.18
N THR A 276 5.16 -5.20 -11.83
CA THR A 276 5.17 -4.76 -13.25
C THR A 276 4.85 -5.91 -14.22
N GLU A 277 5.30 -7.13 -13.93
CA GLU A 277 5.04 -8.33 -14.73
C GLU A 277 3.61 -8.88 -14.56
N LEU A 278 2.98 -8.61 -13.41
CA LEU A 278 1.73 -9.21 -12.97
C LEU A 278 0.55 -8.98 -13.94
N PRO A 279 0.29 -7.77 -14.48
CA PRO A 279 -0.84 -7.54 -15.38
C PRO A 279 -0.78 -8.42 -16.65
N ALA A 280 0.42 -8.57 -17.24
CA ALA A 280 0.60 -9.38 -18.45
C ALA A 280 0.53 -10.89 -18.19
N SER A 281 0.73 -11.33 -16.94
CA SER A 281 0.73 -12.76 -16.59
C SER A 281 -0.67 -13.39 -16.49
N GLY A 282 -1.72 -12.58 -16.31
CA GLY A 282 -3.08 -13.04 -16.06
C GLY A 282 -3.28 -13.70 -14.68
N VAL A 283 -2.23 -13.82 -13.85
CA VAL A 283 -2.29 -14.50 -12.55
C VAL A 283 -3.25 -13.82 -11.60
N ALA A 284 -3.23 -12.48 -11.54
CA ALA A 284 -4.11 -11.71 -10.66
C ALA A 284 -5.59 -11.89 -11.02
N GLN A 285 -5.92 -11.84 -12.31
CA GLN A 285 -7.28 -12.04 -12.80
C GLN A 285 -7.78 -13.46 -12.52
N ALA A 286 -6.95 -14.47 -12.76
CA ALA A 286 -7.30 -15.85 -12.48
C ALA A 286 -7.49 -16.10 -10.97
N ALA A 287 -6.63 -15.53 -10.13
CA ALA A 287 -6.76 -15.62 -8.68
C ALA A 287 -8.06 -14.94 -8.19
N LEU A 288 -8.36 -13.75 -8.74
CA LEU A 288 -9.58 -13.01 -8.42
C LEU A 288 -10.83 -13.84 -8.74
N GLN A 289 -10.89 -14.46 -9.92
CA GLN A 289 -12.03 -15.28 -10.34
C GLN A 289 -12.21 -16.49 -9.42
N ARG A 290 -11.14 -17.24 -9.13
CA ARG A 290 -11.21 -18.40 -8.21
C ARG A 290 -11.71 -18.00 -6.83
N ASN A 291 -11.19 -16.90 -6.30
CA ASN A 291 -11.55 -16.45 -4.96
C ASN A 291 -12.94 -15.81 -4.89
N LEU A 292 -13.44 -15.24 -5.98
CA LEU A 292 -14.83 -14.81 -6.08
C LEU A 292 -15.79 -16.00 -5.96
N GLU A 293 -15.52 -17.10 -6.67
CA GLU A 293 -16.34 -18.31 -6.58
C GLU A 293 -16.22 -18.98 -5.18
N ARG A 294 -15.00 -19.03 -4.62
CA ARG A 294 -14.78 -19.52 -3.26
C ARG A 294 -15.59 -18.74 -2.23
N TRP A 295 -15.57 -17.41 -2.33
CA TRP A 295 -16.31 -16.54 -1.42
C TRP A 295 -17.83 -16.69 -1.58
N LYS A 296 -18.36 -16.71 -2.80
CA LYS A 296 -19.78 -16.99 -3.06
C LYS A 296 -20.23 -18.33 -2.44
N ALA A 297 -19.42 -19.37 -2.59
CA ALA A 297 -19.70 -20.68 -1.98
C ALA A 297 -19.72 -20.61 -0.43
N GLN A 298 -18.85 -19.83 0.18
CA GLN A 298 -18.85 -19.61 1.63
C GLN A 298 -20.10 -18.88 2.12
N LEU A 299 -20.63 -17.92 1.35
CA LEU A 299 -21.87 -17.21 1.69
C LEU A 299 -23.12 -18.10 1.61
N GLN A 300 -23.07 -19.17 0.81
CA GLN A 300 -24.16 -20.13 0.68
C GLN A 300 -24.15 -21.22 1.75
N GLN A 301 -23.05 -21.41 2.46
CA GLN A 301 -22.98 -22.35 3.57
C GLN A 301 -23.78 -21.80 4.75
N PRO A 302 -24.77 -22.59 5.31
CA PRO A 302 -25.43 -22.16 6.53
C PRO A 302 -24.36 -21.97 7.62
N VAL A 303 -24.46 -20.87 8.34
CA VAL A 303 -23.62 -20.62 9.51
C VAL A 303 -23.75 -21.82 10.44
N GLY A 304 -22.76 -22.71 10.42
CA GLY A 304 -22.80 -23.96 11.17
C GLY A 304 -23.00 -23.65 12.63
N THR A 305 -24.02 -24.24 13.21
CA THR A 305 -24.20 -24.31 14.67
C THR A 305 -22.87 -24.79 15.26
N PRO A 306 -22.28 -24.09 16.27
CA PRO A 306 -21.06 -24.57 16.90
C PRO A 306 -21.35 -25.99 17.41
N THR A 307 -20.64 -26.98 16.93
CA THR A 307 -20.61 -28.31 17.52
C THR A 307 -20.08 -28.13 18.95
N GLN A 308 -20.96 -28.43 19.93
CA GLN A 308 -20.67 -28.41 21.36
C GLN A 308 -19.53 -29.36 21.72
#